data_b14aaa767679f6a66f48fd0e35cb0691
#
_entry.id   b14aaa767679f6a66f48fd0e35cb0691
#
_cell.length_a   1.000
_cell.length_b   1.000
_cell.length_c   1.000
_cell.angle_alpha   90.00
_cell.angle_beta   90.00
_cell.angle_gamma   90.00
#
_symmetry.space_group_name_H-M   'P 1'
#
loop_
_entity.id
_entity.type
_entity.pdbx_description
1 polymer ?
#
loop_
_entity_poly.entity_id
_entity_poly.type
_entity_poly.pdbx_seq_one_letter_code
_entity_poly.pdbx_strand_id
1 'polypeptide(L)'
;ILEEVNDLAEKGYKEITLLGQNVDSYLWYGGGLKKDFIKATSLQQKTALHFENLLALVAEAQPTIRIRFSTSNPQDMSLEVLKVMSKYDNICKYIHLPVQSGSDAILKKMNRQHTRKEYMQLIDNIRNIIPDCGISHDMIAGFPTETDQDHQDTLDLMDYVQYDFGFMFAYSERPGTLAARKIEDDVPEEIKKMRLSQIIEKQ
;
A
#
# COMPACT_ATOMS: atom_id res chain seq x y z
N ILE A 1 -1.80 -14.08 16.65
CA ILE A 1 -1.85 -14.23 15.18
C ILE A 1 -1.61 -15.67 14.78
N LEU A 2 -0.46 -16.30 15.11
CA LEU A 2 -0.17 -17.70 14.71
C LEU A 2 -1.19 -18.70 15.28
N GLU A 3 -1.59 -18.57 16.54
CA GLU A 3 -2.65 -19.39 17.14
C GLU A 3 -3.98 -19.24 16.38
N GLU A 4 -4.35 -18.01 16.02
CA GLU A 4 -5.56 -17.73 15.25
C GLU A 4 -5.49 -18.33 13.84
N VAL A 5 -4.33 -18.22 13.18
CA VAL A 5 -4.09 -18.83 11.86
C VAL A 5 -4.25 -20.35 11.93
N ASN A 6 -3.71 -20.99 12.96
CA ASN A 6 -3.84 -22.45 13.16
C ASN A 6 -5.29 -22.85 13.44
N ASP A 7 -6.00 -22.12 14.28
CA ASP A 7 -7.42 -22.36 14.58
C ASP A 7 -8.29 -22.23 13.31
N LEU A 8 -8.03 -21.21 12.47
CA LEU A 8 -8.72 -21.05 11.18
C LEU A 8 -8.40 -22.21 10.22
N ALA A 9 -7.15 -22.67 10.20
CA ALA A 9 -6.75 -23.82 9.39
C ALA A 9 -7.49 -25.10 9.80
N GLU A 10 -7.56 -25.37 11.11
CA GLU A 10 -8.29 -26.52 11.68
C GLU A 10 -9.78 -26.46 11.37
N LYS A 11 -10.36 -25.27 11.32
CA LYS A 11 -11.75 -25.02 10.89
C LYS A 11 -11.97 -25.16 9.39
N GLY A 12 -10.92 -25.43 8.61
CA GLY A 12 -10.99 -25.71 7.17
C GLY A 12 -10.97 -24.49 6.27
N TYR A 13 -10.65 -23.30 6.76
CA TYR A 13 -10.45 -22.10 5.93
C TYR A 13 -9.28 -22.30 4.97
N LYS A 14 -9.43 -21.84 3.72
CA LYS A 14 -8.46 -22.04 2.64
C LYS A 14 -7.69 -20.76 2.29
N GLU A 15 -8.15 -19.63 2.75
CA GLU A 15 -7.52 -18.31 2.53
C GLU A 15 -7.63 -17.48 3.79
N ILE A 16 -6.55 -16.79 4.13
CA ILE A 16 -6.46 -15.86 5.26
C ILE A 16 -5.89 -14.54 4.75
N THR A 17 -6.48 -13.43 5.20
CA THR A 17 -5.96 -12.10 4.91
C THR A 17 -5.46 -11.44 6.20
N LEU A 18 -4.17 -11.10 6.23
CA LEU A 18 -3.60 -10.29 7.32
C LEU A 18 -4.01 -8.83 7.12
N LEU A 19 -4.67 -8.26 8.12
CA LEU A 19 -5.21 -6.89 8.06
C LEU A 19 -4.61 -6.01 9.16
N GLY A 20 -4.38 -4.76 8.82
CA GLY A 20 -3.95 -3.70 9.75
C GLY A 20 -4.22 -2.33 9.13
N GLN A 21 -4.08 -1.24 9.88
CA GLN A 21 -4.15 0.12 9.30
C GLN A 21 -2.99 0.39 8.33
N ASN A 22 -1.86 -0.22 8.59
CA ASN A 22 -0.67 -0.28 7.75
C ASN A 22 0.06 -1.57 8.14
N VAL A 23 -0.25 -2.66 7.43
CA VAL A 23 0.23 -4.00 7.79
C VAL A 23 1.75 -4.10 7.68
N ASP A 24 2.36 -3.43 6.70
CA ASP A 24 3.80 -3.45 6.45
C ASP A 24 4.59 -2.84 7.62
N SER A 25 3.93 -2.02 8.44
CA SER A 25 4.53 -1.40 9.61
C SER A 25 4.50 -2.29 10.87
N TYR A 26 4.12 -3.57 10.74
CA TYR A 26 4.12 -4.51 11.85
C TYR A 26 5.50 -4.60 12.51
N LEU A 27 5.48 -4.54 13.84
CA LEU A 27 6.69 -4.66 14.67
C LEU A 27 6.31 -5.32 16.01
N TRP A 28 6.96 -6.43 16.33
CA TRP A 28 6.84 -7.06 17.62
C TRP A 28 8.22 -7.28 18.24
N TYR A 29 8.42 -6.86 19.47
CA TYR A 29 9.70 -6.95 20.20
C TYR A 29 9.51 -7.38 21.65
N GLY A 30 8.49 -8.23 21.90
CA GLY A 30 8.15 -8.72 23.23
C GLY A 30 7.04 -7.95 23.92
N GLY A 31 6.42 -6.98 23.21
CA GLY A 31 5.32 -6.13 23.70
C GLY A 31 5.70 -4.66 23.78
N GLY A 32 4.69 -3.79 23.87
CA GLY A 32 4.86 -2.34 23.90
C GLY A 32 4.41 -1.64 22.60
N LEU A 33 4.43 -0.31 22.62
CA LEU A 33 4.03 0.50 21.47
C LEU A 33 5.19 0.68 20.50
N LYS A 34 4.94 0.68 19.20
CA LYS A 34 5.96 0.90 18.14
C LYS A 34 6.85 2.12 18.42
N LYS A 35 6.28 3.23 18.90
CA LYS A 35 7.04 4.45 19.26
C LYS A 35 8.07 4.26 20.38
N ASP A 36 7.89 3.23 21.21
CA ASP A 36 8.79 2.96 22.32
C ASP A 36 9.94 2.00 21.95
N PHE A 37 9.94 1.47 20.72
CA PHE A 37 10.97 0.55 20.23
C PHE A 37 12.38 1.17 20.28
N ILE A 38 12.50 2.47 20.09
CA ILE A 38 13.80 3.16 20.24
C ILE A 38 14.40 3.03 21.64
N LYS A 39 13.57 2.78 22.64
CA LYS A 39 13.98 2.57 24.05
C LYS A 39 14.13 1.10 24.42
N ALA A 40 13.85 0.19 23.47
CA ALA A 40 13.97 -1.24 23.71
C ALA A 40 15.42 -1.64 23.95
N THR A 41 15.60 -2.72 24.72
CA THR A 41 16.95 -3.26 24.99
C THR A 41 17.61 -3.75 23.70
N SER A 42 18.94 -3.85 23.70
CA SER A 42 19.69 -4.37 22.55
C SER A 42 19.25 -5.79 22.15
N LEU A 43 18.81 -6.61 23.11
CA LEU A 43 18.28 -7.94 22.83
C LEU A 43 16.92 -7.83 22.11
N GLN A 44 16.00 -7.03 22.63
CA GLN A 44 14.71 -6.81 22.01
C GLN A 44 14.81 -6.25 20.60
N GLN A 45 15.74 -5.31 20.37
CA GLN A 45 15.98 -4.76 19.03
C GLN A 45 16.51 -5.82 18.06
N LYS A 46 17.39 -6.71 18.50
CA LYS A 46 17.96 -7.80 17.68
C LYS A 46 16.97 -8.93 17.40
N THR A 47 16.01 -9.15 18.30
CA THR A 47 15.02 -10.23 18.18
C THR A 47 13.65 -9.74 17.74
N ALA A 48 13.54 -8.47 17.36
CA ALA A 48 12.30 -7.89 16.86
C ALA A 48 11.84 -8.57 15.58
N LEU A 49 10.54 -8.81 15.50
CA LEU A 49 9.90 -9.37 14.32
C LEU A 49 9.20 -8.22 13.56
N HIS A 50 9.58 -8.03 12.32
CA HIS A 50 8.93 -7.14 11.37
C HIS A 50 7.91 -7.89 10.53
N PHE A 51 7.25 -7.21 9.60
CA PHE A 51 6.19 -7.81 8.81
C PHE A 51 6.67 -8.99 7.96
N GLU A 52 7.83 -8.90 7.35
CA GLU A 52 8.44 -10.00 6.59
C GLU A 52 8.64 -11.27 7.44
N ASN A 53 9.02 -11.10 8.70
CA ASN A 53 9.20 -12.24 9.60
C ASN A 53 7.84 -12.88 9.96
N LEU A 54 6.83 -12.05 10.26
CA LEU A 54 5.48 -12.53 10.53
C LEU A 54 4.91 -13.26 9.30
N LEU A 55 5.06 -12.68 8.11
CA LEU A 55 4.56 -13.24 6.86
C LEU A 55 5.18 -14.62 6.57
N ALA A 56 6.50 -14.73 6.77
CA ALA A 56 7.22 -15.99 6.64
C ALA A 56 6.74 -17.05 7.65
N LEU A 57 6.61 -16.67 8.93
CA LEU A 57 6.12 -17.58 9.98
C LEU A 57 4.71 -18.09 9.71
N VAL A 58 3.82 -17.24 9.20
CA VAL A 58 2.46 -17.65 8.83
C VAL A 58 2.49 -18.60 7.63
N ALA A 59 3.32 -18.30 6.63
CA ALA A 59 3.46 -19.14 5.44
C ALA A 59 4.01 -20.54 5.76
N GLU A 60 4.99 -20.61 6.65
CA GLU A 60 5.58 -21.88 7.09
C GLU A 60 4.65 -22.69 8.00
N ALA A 61 3.89 -22.02 8.88
CA ALA A 61 2.95 -22.70 9.78
C ALA A 61 1.81 -23.39 9.02
N GLN A 62 1.34 -22.79 7.92
CA GLN A 62 0.18 -23.29 7.17
C GLN A 62 0.43 -23.28 5.66
N PRO A 63 1.26 -24.19 5.14
CA PRO A 63 1.70 -24.17 3.74
C PRO A 63 0.60 -24.43 2.72
N THR A 64 -0.56 -24.95 3.15
CA THR A 64 -1.71 -25.25 2.29
C THR A 64 -2.76 -24.14 2.25
N ILE A 65 -2.61 -23.12 3.09
CA ILE A 65 -3.52 -21.96 3.16
C ILE A 65 -2.96 -20.84 2.30
N ARG A 66 -3.82 -20.24 1.50
CA ARG A 66 -3.50 -19.02 0.76
C ARG A 66 -3.45 -17.81 1.69
N ILE A 67 -2.36 -17.07 1.63
CA ILE A 67 -2.12 -15.91 2.48
C ILE A 67 -2.18 -14.65 1.64
N ARG A 68 -2.99 -13.69 2.10
CA ARG A 68 -3.05 -12.32 1.59
C ARG A 68 -2.74 -11.34 2.70
N PHE A 69 -2.39 -10.14 2.30
CA PHE A 69 -2.36 -9.00 3.20
C PHE A 69 -2.91 -7.75 2.49
N SER A 70 -3.33 -6.77 3.25
CA SER A 70 -3.93 -5.55 2.70
C SER A 70 -3.56 -4.32 3.54
N THR A 71 -3.76 -3.15 2.95
CA THR A 71 -3.39 -1.85 3.52
C THR A 71 -1.89 -1.60 3.58
N SER A 72 -1.20 -1.92 2.48
CA SER A 72 0.20 -1.55 2.31
C SER A 72 0.38 -0.04 2.11
N ASN A 73 1.49 0.47 2.62
CA ASN A 73 1.91 1.85 2.37
C ASN A 73 3.20 1.80 1.53
N PRO A 74 3.29 2.55 0.41
CA PRO A 74 4.48 2.56 -0.43
C PRO A 74 5.81 2.77 0.32
N GLN A 75 5.79 3.52 1.42
CA GLN A 75 6.96 3.78 2.24
C GLN A 75 7.43 2.61 3.11
N ASP A 76 6.47 1.81 3.59
CA ASP A 76 6.74 0.73 4.54
C ASP A 76 6.95 -0.62 3.84
N MET A 77 6.63 -0.71 2.53
CA MET A 77 6.87 -1.91 1.71
C MET A 77 8.38 -2.12 1.51
N SER A 78 8.94 -3.07 2.25
CA SER A 78 10.37 -3.37 2.19
C SER A 78 10.70 -4.40 1.12
N LEU A 79 11.97 -4.40 0.67
CA LEU A 79 12.49 -5.45 -0.22
C LEU A 79 12.43 -6.83 0.42
N GLU A 80 12.53 -6.91 1.75
CA GLU A 80 12.48 -8.17 2.48
C GLU A 80 11.07 -8.79 2.42
N VAL A 81 10.00 -7.97 2.47
CA VAL A 81 8.63 -8.46 2.23
C VAL A 81 8.50 -9.05 0.83
N LEU A 82 9.03 -8.38 -0.20
CA LEU A 82 8.99 -8.88 -1.59
C LEU A 82 9.74 -10.20 -1.74
N LYS A 83 10.92 -10.34 -1.10
CA LYS A 83 11.69 -11.60 -1.10
C LYS A 83 10.92 -12.73 -0.41
N VAL A 84 10.24 -12.46 0.69
CA VAL A 84 9.39 -13.45 1.37
C VAL A 84 8.22 -13.84 0.48
N MET A 85 7.55 -12.88 -0.14
CA MET A 85 6.47 -13.17 -1.11
C MET A 85 6.97 -14.03 -2.27
N SER A 86 8.14 -13.75 -2.80
CA SER A 86 8.73 -14.56 -3.89
C SER A 86 9.07 -15.98 -3.45
N LYS A 87 9.49 -16.17 -2.20
CA LYS A 87 9.96 -17.46 -1.65
C LYS A 87 8.83 -18.45 -1.40
N TYR A 88 7.67 -17.99 -0.92
CA TYR A 88 6.59 -18.87 -0.47
C TYR A 88 5.42 -18.88 -1.45
N ASP A 89 5.11 -20.05 -2.05
CA ASP A 89 4.07 -20.19 -3.07
C ASP A 89 2.66 -19.95 -2.54
N ASN A 90 2.43 -20.18 -1.26
CA ASN A 90 1.15 -19.96 -0.60
C ASN A 90 0.87 -18.48 -0.25
N ILE A 91 1.83 -17.58 -0.46
CA ILE A 91 1.60 -16.14 -0.39
C ILE A 91 1.15 -15.63 -1.75
N CYS A 92 -0.01 -15.00 -1.82
CA CYS A 92 -0.54 -14.45 -3.07
C CYS A 92 0.38 -13.37 -3.62
N LYS A 93 0.73 -13.49 -4.91
CA LYS A 93 1.54 -12.52 -5.64
C LYS A 93 0.67 -11.34 -6.08
N TYR A 94 0.19 -10.58 -5.12
CA TYR A 94 -0.68 -9.43 -5.31
C TYR A 94 -0.43 -8.40 -4.21
N ILE A 95 -0.29 -7.15 -4.61
CA ILE A 95 -0.06 -6.02 -3.71
C ILE A 95 -1.06 -4.91 -4.03
N HIS A 96 -1.85 -4.50 -3.03
CA HIS A 96 -2.61 -3.26 -3.10
C HIS A 96 -1.73 -2.12 -2.59
N LEU A 97 -1.38 -1.18 -3.47
CA LEU A 97 -0.41 -0.13 -3.22
C LEU A 97 -0.97 1.27 -3.56
N PRO A 98 -1.76 1.88 -2.65
CA PRO A 98 -2.40 3.16 -2.87
C PRO A 98 -1.40 4.28 -3.14
N VAL A 99 -1.36 4.83 -4.35
CA VAL A 99 -0.48 5.94 -4.72
C VAL A 99 -1.15 7.31 -4.56
N GLN A 100 -2.43 7.39 -4.85
CA GLN A 100 -3.33 8.55 -4.78
C GLN A 100 -3.16 9.57 -5.91
N SER A 101 -1.94 9.89 -6.35
CA SER A 101 -1.63 10.81 -7.46
C SER A 101 -0.25 10.50 -8.04
N GLY A 102 -0.04 10.81 -9.30
CA GLY A 102 1.26 10.76 -9.96
C GLY A 102 2.09 12.05 -9.85
N SER A 103 1.54 13.10 -9.23
CA SER A 103 2.23 14.39 -9.05
C SER A 103 2.82 14.53 -7.65
N ASP A 104 4.11 14.84 -7.56
CA ASP A 104 4.78 15.13 -6.28
C ASP A 104 4.17 16.35 -5.57
N ALA A 105 3.69 17.35 -6.32
CA ALA A 105 3.04 18.52 -5.75
C ALA A 105 1.73 18.15 -5.04
N ILE A 106 0.93 17.28 -5.64
CA ILE A 106 -0.33 16.79 -5.08
C ILE A 106 -0.07 15.81 -3.92
N LEU A 107 0.86 14.87 -4.08
CA LEU A 107 1.26 13.95 -3.01
C LEU A 107 1.66 14.69 -1.74
N LYS A 108 2.45 15.76 -1.88
CA LYS A 108 2.85 16.61 -0.75
C LYS A 108 1.64 17.30 -0.07
N LYS A 109 0.67 17.80 -0.84
CA LYS A 109 -0.56 18.40 -0.32
C LYS A 109 -1.47 17.39 0.37
N MET A 110 -1.50 16.16 -0.13
CA MET A 110 -2.18 15.02 0.51
C MET A 110 -1.45 14.50 1.75
N ASN A 111 -0.31 15.12 2.12
CA ASN A 111 0.56 14.67 3.21
C ASN A 111 1.06 13.23 3.02
N ARG A 112 1.28 12.83 1.77
CA ARG A 112 1.97 11.59 1.42
C ARG A 112 3.48 11.81 1.58
N GLN A 113 4.18 10.81 2.07
CA GLN A 113 5.60 10.94 2.40
C GLN A 113 6.51 10.27 1.36
N HIS A 114 5.93 9.71 0.30
CA HIS A 114 6.67 9.20 -0.85
C HIS A 114 6.57 10.17 -2.02
N THR A 115 7.58 10.12 -2.87
CA THR A 115 7.60 10.82 -4.16
C THR A 115 7.22 9.87 -5.28
N ARG A 116 6.85 10.43 -6.44
CA ARG A 116 6.63 9.66 -7.68
C ARG A 116 7.84 8.77 -8.00
N LYS A 117 9.05 9.30 -7.89
CA LYS A 117 10.29 8.56 -8.17
C LYS A 117 10.47 7.36 -7.25
N GLU A 118 10.25 7.54 -5.95
CA GLU A 118 10.35 6.45 -4.97
C GLU A 118 9.29 5.38 -5.23
N TYR A 119 8.08 5.79 -5.58
CA TYR A 119 7.02 4.87 -5.96
C TYR A 119 7.39 4.05 -7.21
N MET A 120 7.87 4.69 -8.28
CA MET A 120 8.33 4.02 -9.50
C MET A 120 9.46 3.02 -9.20
N GLN A 121 10.43 3.41 -8.36
CA GLN A 121 11.50 2.51 -7.94
C GLN A 121 10.97 1.29 -7.17
N LEU A 122 9.94 1.46 -6.34
CA LEU A 122 9.28 0.34 -5.66
C LEU A 122 8.60 -0.58 -6.66
N ILE A 123 7.90 -0.04 -7.66
CA ILE A 123 7.30 -0.83 -8.75
C ILE A 123 8.35 -1.64 -9.49
N ASP A 124 9.48 -1.04 -9.84
CA ASP A 124 10.61 -1.73 -10.50
C ASP A 124 11.12 -2.89 -9.64
N ASN A 125 11.27 -2.67 -8.33
CA ASN A 125 11.68 -3.70 -7.39
C ASN A 125 10.66 -4.85 -7.34
N ILE A 126 9.37 -4.53 -7.31
CA ILE A 126 8.30 -5.55 -7.33
C ILE A 126 8.39 -6.38 -8.62
N ARG A 127 8.43 -5.74 -9.78
CA ARG A 127 8.51 -6.41 -11.09
C ARG A 127 9.79 -7.26 -11.25
N ASN A 128 10.91 -6.80 -10.68
CA ASN A 128 12.18 -7.55 -10.72
C ASN A 128 12.18 -8.77 -9.80
N ILE A 129 11.58 -8.68 -8.60
CA ILE A 129 11.59 -9.77 -7.60
C ILE A 129 10.43 -10.73 -7.83
N ILE A 130 9.27 -10.22 -8.25
CA ILE A 130 8.05 -10.99 -8.48
C ILE A 130 7.44 -10.53 -9.83
N PRO A 131 7.95 -11.01 -10.97
CA PRO A 131 7.53 -10.54 -12.30
C PRO A 131 6.02 -10.60 -12.56
N ASP A 132 5.35 -11.63 -12.04
CA ASP A 132 3.90 -11.85 -12.21
C ASP A 132 3.07 -11.27 -11.05
N CYS A 133 3.62 -10.33 -10.27
CA CYS A 133 2.87 -9.72 -9.17
C CYS A 133 1.76 -8.82 -9.70
N GLY A 134 0.53 -9.11 -9.34
CA GLY A 134 -0.60 -8.21 -9.56
C GLY A 134 -0.47 -6.97 -8.68
N ILE A 135 -0.67 -5.79 -9.24
CA ILE A 135 -0.57 -4.52 -8.52
C ILE A 135 -1.88 -3.74 -8.70
N SER A 136 -2.47 -3.32 -7.59
CA SER A 136 -3.61 -2.42 -7.62
C SER A 136 -3.32 -1.11 -6.89
N HIS A 137 -4.13 -0.11 -7.21
CA HIS A 137 -3.95 1.24 -6.69
C HIS A 137 -5.25 1.88 -6.20
N ASP A 138 -5.11 2.99 -5.48
CA ASP A 138 -6.14 4.00 -5.30
C ASP A 138 -5.66 5.30 -5.94
N MET A 139 -6.55 6.00 -6.66
CA MET A 139 -6.29 7.31 -7.22
C MET A 139 -7.44 8.28 -6.96
N ILE A 140 -7.09 9.54 -6.73
CA ILE A 140 -8.02 10.64 -6.52
C ILE A 140 -7.80 11.67 -7.62
N ALA A 141 -8.82 11.89 -8.44
CA ALA A 141 -8.85 12.92 -9.47
C ALA A 141 -9.42 14.24 -8.91
N GLY A 142 -8.83 15.36 -9.31
CA GLY A 142 -9.34 16.68 -8.97
C GLY A 142 -9.14 17.06 -7.49
N PHE A 143 -8.03 16.63 -6.88
CA PHE A 143 -7.65 17.13 -5.57
C PHE A 143 -7.46 18.66 -5.62
N PRO A 144 -7.83 19.43 -4.56
CA PRO A 144 -7.66 20.87 -4.56
C PRO A 144 -6.28 21.33 -5.04
N THR A 145 -6.27 22.28 -5.94
CA THR A 145 -5.10 22.84 -6.65
C THR A 145 -4.46 21.92 -7.69
N GLU A 146 -5.05 20.78 -8.04
CA GLU A 146 -4.54 19.92 -9.10
C GLU A 146 -4.63 20.64 -10.46
N THR A 147 -3.48 20.82 -11.11
CA THR A 147 -3.36 21.40 -12.46
C THR A 147 -3.54 20.31 -13.52
N ASP A 148 -3.65 20.72 -14.80
CA ASP A 148 -3.67 19.77 -15.92
C ASP A 148 -2.37 18.97 -16.03
N GLN A 149 -1.23 19.59 -15.68
CA GLN A 149 0.05 18.87 -15.64
C GLN A 149 0.09 17.83 -14.51
N ASP A 150 -0.44 18.13 -13.32
CA ASP A 150 -0.52 17.17 -12.21
C ASP A 150 -1.39 15.96 -12.59
N HIS A 151 -2.50 16.22 -13.31
CA HIS A 151 -3.34 15.17 -13.83
C HIS A 151 -2.62 14.33 -14.90
N GLN A 152 -1.91 14.99 -15.85
CA GLN A 152 -1.12 14.28 -16.85
C GLN A 152 -0.03 13.41 -16.20
N ASP A 153 0.65 13.92 -15.17
CA ASP A 153 1.63 13.14 -14.40
C ASP A 153 1.02 11.86 -13.80
N THR A 154 -0.27 11.91 -13.41
CA THR A 154 -0.99 10.73 -12.92
C THR A 154 -1.26 9.73 -14.05
N LEU A 155 -1.69 10.19 -15.23
CA LEU A 155 -1.90 9.33 -16.40
C LEU A 155 -0.57 8.70 -16.88
N ASP A 156 0.52 9.47 -16.88
CA ASP A 156 1.86 8.98 -17.25
C ASP A 156 2.38 7.93 -16.25
N LEU A 157 2.05 8.08 -14.96
CA LEU A 157 2.38 7.07 -13.96
C LEU A 157 1.60 5.77 -14.21
N MET A 158 0.33 5.85 -14.59
CA MET A 158 -0.46 4.66 -14.95
C MET A 158 0.14 3.93 -16.15
N ASP A 159 0.58 4.67 -17.18
CA ASP A 159 1.28 4.09 -18.33
C ASP A 159 2.56 3.37 -17.92
N TYR A 160 3.30 3.94 -16.99
CA TYR A 160 4.53 3.33 -16.50
C TYR A 160 4.28 2.05 -15.71
N VAL A 161 3.32 2.09 -14.77
CA VAL A 161 3.09 0.99 -13.84
C VAL A 161 2.32 -0.16 -14.47
N GLN A 162 1.37 0.12 -15.38
CA GLN A 162 0.47 -0.90 -15.96
C GLN A 162 -0.24 -1.70 -14.86
N TYR A 163 -1.09 -1.02 -14.11
CA TYR A 163 -1.82 -1.65 -13.00
C TYR A 163 -2.81 -2.71 -13.50
N ASP A 164 -2.99 -3.76 -12.71
CA ASP A 164 -3.97 -4.81 -13.00
C ASP A 164 -5.39 -4.40 -12.60
N PHE A 165 -5.49 -3.51 -11.60
CA PHE A 165 -6.77 -3.10 -11.04
C PHE A 165 -6.63 -1.80 -10.23
N GLY A 166 -7.71 -1.02 -10.12
CA GLY A 166 -7.67 0.21 -9.33
C GLY A 166 -9.01 0.66 -8.80
N PHE A 167 -8.97 1.42 -7.70
CA PHE A 167 -10.09 2.19 -7.19
C PHE A 167 -9.85 3.66 -7.46
N MET A 168 -10.75 4.30 -8.19
CA MET A 168 -10.60 5.66 -8.65
C MET A 168 -11.76 6.51 -8.18
N PHE A 169 -11.45 7.67 -7.64
CA PHE A 169 -12.44 8.56 -7.03
C PHE A 169 -12.24 9.99 -7.50
N ALA A 170 -13.34 10.72 -7.75
CA ALA A 170 -13.27 12.17 -7.75
C ALA A 170 -13.06 12.67 -6.32
N TYR A 171 -12.24 13.71 -6.17
CA TYR A 171 -12.07 14.31 -4.85
C TYR A 171 -13.43 14.78 -4.30
N SER A 172 -13.67 14.46 -3.05
CA SER A 172 -14.80 14.94 -2.27
C SER A 172 -14.27 15.39 -0.90
N GLU A 173 -14.61 16.60 -0.53
CA GLU A 173 -14.19 17.15 0.75
C GLU A 173 -14.74 16.31 1.91
N ARG A 174 -13.85 15.93 2.81
CA ARG A 174 -14.22 15.20 4.04
C ARG A 174 -14.02 16.11 5.24
N PRO A 175 -15.10 16.44 6.00
CA PRO A 175 -15.03 17.26 7.19
C PRO A 175 -13.95 16.75 8.17
N GLY A 176 -13.18 17.67 8.76
CA GLY A 176 -12.16 17.34 9.74
C GLY A 176 -10.79 16.96 9.18
N THR A 177 -10.63 16.74 7.87
CA THR A 177 -9.33 16.50 7.26
C THR A 177 -8.47 17.78 7.19
N LEU A 178 -7.15 17.60 7.04
CA LEU A 178 -6.23 18.72 6.88
C LEU A 178 -6.52 19.49 5.57
N ALA A 179 -6.85 18.77 4.50
CA ALA A 179 -7.20 19.36 3.21
C ALA A 179 -8.43 20.27 3.35
N ALA A 180 -9.53 19.77 3.89
CA ALA A 180 -10.76 20.53 4.11
C ALA A 180 -10.57 21.79 4.99
N ARG A 181 -9.56 21.79 5.87
CA ARG A 181 -9.31 22.94 6.77
C ARG A 181 -8.35 23.98 6.20
N LYS A 182 -7.49 23.60 5.25
CA LYS A 182 -6.35 24.43 4.83
C LYS A 182 -6.30 24.74 3.34
N ILE A 183 -7.02 23.98 2.53
CA ILE A 183 -6.95 24.11 1.07
C ILE A 183 -8.37 24.32 0.56
N GLU A 184 -8.60 25.42 -0.15
CA GLU A 184 -9.86 25.66 -0.83
C GLU A 184 -10.03 24.66 -1.99
N ASP A 185 -11.22 24.12 -2.15
CA ASP A 185 -11.55 23.23 -3.28
C ASP A 185 -11.82 24.08 -4.53
N ASP A 186 -10.77 24.35 -5.26
CA ASP A 186 -10.73 25.24 -6.42
C ASP A 186 -10.89 24.50 -7.77
N VAL A 187 -11.01 23.16 -7.75
CA VAL A 187 -11.21 22.37 -8.96
C VAL A 187 -12.71 22.17 -9.23
N PRO A 188 -13.25 22.69 -10.34
CA PRO A 188 -14.66 22.53 -10.68
C PRO A 188 -15.10 21.06 -10.77
N GLU A 189 -16.32 20.74 -10.32
CA GLU A 189 -16.87 19.39 -10.33
C GLU A 189 -16.86 18.73 -11.73
N GLU A 190 -17.05 19.51 -12.77
CA GLU A 190 -17.00 19.04 -14.17
C GLU A 190 -15.58 18.57 -14.55
N ILE A 191 -14.56 19.31 -14.08
CA ILE A 191 -13.16 18.94 -14.30
C ILE A 191 -12.80 17.69 -13.51
N LYS A 192 -13.23 17.58 -12.23
CA LYS A 192 -13.03 16.36 -11.44
C LYS A 192 -13.62 15.13 -12.12
N LYS A 193 -14.86 15.23 -12.63
CA LYS A 193 -15.53 14.14 -13.35
C LYS A 193 -14.83 13.79 -14.66
N MET A 194 -14.40 14.80 -15.42
CA MET A 194 -13.65 14.60 -16.66
C MET A 194 -12.35 13.86 -16.38
N ARG A 195 -11.55 14.31 -15.41
CA ARG A 195 -10.29 13.69 -15.03
C ARG A 195 -10.49 12.27 -14.51
N LEU A 196 -11.54 12.05 -13.70
CA LEU A 196 -11.89 10.70 -13.25
C LEU A 196 -12.20 9.77 -14.43
N SER A 197 -12.98 10.24 -15.40
CA SER A 197 -13.29 9.45 -16.61
C SER A 197 -12.01 9.07 -17.37
N GLN A 198 -11.06 10.01 -17.51
CA GLN A 198 -9.78 9.75 -18.18
C GLN A 198 -8.94 8.70 -17.44
N ILE A 199 -8.92 8.74 -16.09
CA ILE A 199 -8.24 7.71 -15.27
C ILE A 199 -8.92 6.34 -15.44
N ILE A 200 -10.25 6.30 -15.46
CA ILE A 200 -11.02 5.05 -15.66
C ILE A 200 -10.78 4.47 -17.06
N GLU A 201 -10.78 5.30 -18.10
CA GLU A 201 -10.51 4.85 -19.47
C GLU A 201 -9.06 4.37 -19.66
N LYS A 202 -8.14 4.91 -18.84
CA LYS A 202 -6.73 4.56 -18.86
C LYS A 202 -6.44 3.21 -18.18
N GLN A 203 -7.26 2.82 -17.17
CA GLN A 203 -7.18 1.54 -16.47
C GLN A 203 -7.67 0.39 -17.34
#